data_275cc732f5b3e064826d029e523bdff0
#
_entry.id   275cc732f5b3e064826d029e523bdff0
#
_cell.length_a   1.000
_cell.length_b   1.000
_cell.length_c   1.000
_cell.angle_alpha   90.00
_cell.angle_beta   90.00
_cell.angle_gamma   90.00
#
_symmetry.space_group_name_H-M   'P 1'
#
loop_
_entity.id
_entity.type
_entity.pdbx_description
1 polymer ?
#
loop_
_entity_poly.entity_id
_entity_poly.type
_entity_poly.pdbx_seq_one_letter_code
_entity_poly.pdbx_strand_id
1 'polypeptide(L)'
;LDRHIACLRHAAREVTGRAPEIDTAGTARDIAELLRRNNYPTAVQSQVIMRWYASGHLLLAGGEISPYREFGLRSIYPTAAVVTYDNPLSPHPTSAREALAAIARLRAASAGARIAIQADSAGLVVSADNAPVFTVREYTVTTPPAADSVERSLVIEAVRKAGLQMATADIAVADLDRADEIFFIDYRGITSIGRCGSRAYMHILTC
;
A
#
# COMPACT_ATOMS: atom_id res chain seq x y z
N LEU A 1 -14.90 0.67 -6.18
CA LEU A 1 -15.51 0.56 -4.85
C LEU A 1 -15.70 -0.91 -4.46
N ASP A 2 -16.28 -1.77 -5.34
CA ASP A 2 -16.59 -3.18 -5.05
C ASP A 2 -15.39 -3.98 -4.54
N ARG A 3 -14.22 -3.84 -5.18
CA ARG A 3 -12.98 -4.49 -4.73
C ARG A 3 -12.57 -4.02 -3.32
N HIS A 4 -12.69 -2.74 -3.00
CA HIS A 4 -12.39 -2.21 -1.65
C HIS A 4 -13.34 -2.75 -0.59
N ILE A 5 -14.64 -2.83 -0.89
CA ILE A 5 -15.64 -3.42 0.01
C ILE A 5 -15.35 -4.91 0.21
N ALA A 6 -14.97 -5.65 -0.84
CA ALA A 6 -14.62 -7.06 -0.74
C ALA A 6 -13.38 -7.26 0.18
N CYS A 7 -12.33 -6.47 0.01
CA CYS A 7 -11.15 -6.50 0.89
C CYS A 7 -11.51 -6.18 2.35
N LEU A 8 -12.37 -5.15 2.57
CA LEU A 8 -12.82 -4.80 3.92
C LEU A 8 -13.61 -5.93 4.57
N ARG A 9 -14.54 -6.56 3.83
CA ARG A 9 -15.31 -7.71 4.33
C ARG A 9 -14.42 -8.89 4.70
N HIS A 10 -13.43 -9.19 3.85
CA HIS A 10 -12.47 -10.25 4.11
C HIS A 10 -11.66 -9.95 5.37
N ALA A 11 -11.03 -8.79 5.44
CA ALA A 11 -10.24 -8.39 6.60
C ALA A 11 -11.06 -8.37 7.91
N ALA A 12 -12.28 -7.84 7.86
CA ALA A 12 -13.17 -7.81 9.03
C ALA A 12 -13.51 -9.22 9.52
N ARG A 13 -13.78 -10.15 8.59
CA ARG A 13 -14.07 -11.55 8.94
C ARG A 13 -12.88 -12.22 9.59
N GLU A 14 -11.67 -12.05 9.05
CA GLU A 14 -10.44 -12.63 9.60
C GLU A 14 -10.11 -12.10 10.99
N VAL A 15 -10.29 -10.79 11.20
CA VAL A 15 -9.90 -10.15 12.47
C VAL A 15 -10.98 -10.29 13.56
N THR A 16 -12.27 -10.26 13.19
CA THR A 16 -13.37 -10.17 14.17
C THR A 16 -14.35 -11.34 14.12
N GLY A 17 -14.19 -12.27 13.17
CA GLY A 17 -15.16 -13.34 12.91
C GLY A 17 -16.44 -12.86 12.23
N ARG A 18 -16.57 -11.59 11.87
CA ARG A 18 -17.78 -10.99 11.27
C ARG A 18 -17.44 -10.23 10.01
N ALA A 19 -18.28 -10.38 8.98
CA ALA A 19 -18.21 -9.56 7.78
C ALA A 19 -19.28 -8.47 7.83
N PRO A 20 -18.95 -7.20 7.51
CA PRO A 20 -19.95 -6.14 7.43
C PRO A 20 -20.93 -6.36 6.28
N GLU A 21 -22.21 -6.09 6.54
CA GLU A 21 -23.20 -5.90 5.48
C GLU A 21 -23.09 -4.44 5.01
N ILE A 22 -22.63 -4.23 3.79
CA ILE A 22 -22.42 -2.90 3.21
C ILE A 22 -23.25 -2.82 1.92
N ASP A 23 -24.17 -1.87 1.88
CA ASP A 23 -24.85 -1.48 0.64
C ASP A 23 -23.88 -0.70 -0.23
N THR A 24 -23.36 -1.35 -1.28
CA THR A 24 -22.38 -0.75 -2.19
C THR A 24 -22.94 0.47 -2.92
N ALA A 25 -24.21 0.43 -3.34
CA ALA A 25 -24.83 1.54 -4.04
C ALA A 25 -25.09 2.74 -3.12
N GLY A 26 -25.55 2.47 -1.89
CA GLY A 26 -25.68 3.48 -0.85
C GLY A 26 -24.35 4.10 -0.49
N THR A 27 -23.34 3.28 -0.25
CA THR A 27 -21.98 3.74 0.05
C THR A 27 -21.40 4.61 -1.08
N ALA A 28 -21.65 4.27 -2.34
CA ALA A 28 -21.21 5.09 -3.47
C ALA A 28 -21.84 6.48 -3.47
N ARG A 29 -23.15 6.57 -3.16
CA ARG A 29 -23.85 7.85 -3.02
C ARG A 29 -23.29 8.68 -1.86
N ASP A 30 -23.06 8.04 -0.72
CA ASP A 30 -22.53 8.69 0.48
C ASP A 30 -21.11 9.23 0.24
N ILE A 31 -20.27 8.48 -0.47
CA ILE A 31 -18.93 8.93 -0.89
C ILE A 31 -19.04 10.16 -1.80
N ALA A 32 -19.89 10.12 -2.81
CA ALA A 32 -20.08 11.24 -3.72
C ALA A 32 -20.53 12.52 -2.98
N GLU A 33 -21.49 12.37 -2.05
CA GLU A 33 -21.98 13.46 -1.22
C GLU A 33 -20.92 13.97 -0.25
N LEU A 34 -20.14 13.08 0.38
CA LEU A 34 -19.01 13.46 1.24
C LEU A 34 -18.01 14.34 0.49
N LEU A 35 -17.58 13.91 -0.70
CA LEU A 35 -16.62 14.63 -1.52
C LEU A 35 -17.19 16.00 -1.97
N ARG A 36 -18.46 16.02 -2.41
CA ARG A 36 -19.14 17.25 -2.82
C ARG A 36 -19.25 18.27 -1.68
N ARG A 37 -19.69 17.84 -0.49
CA ARG A 37 -19.83 18.75 0.70
C ARG A 37 -18.52 19.32 1.17
N ASN A 38 -17.41 18.59 0.99
CA ASN A 38 -16.09 19.03 1.40
C ASN A 38 -15.30 19.69 0.26
N ASN A 39 -15.95 20.02 -0.85
CA ASN A 39 -15.37 20.71 -2.00
C ASN A 39 -14.14 20.00 -2.58
N TYR A 40 -14.14 18.67 -2.59
CA TYR A 40 -13.06 17.89 -3.21
C TYR A 40 -13.06 18.11 -4.73
N PRO A 41 -11.89 18.36 -5.35
CA PRO A 41 -11.79 18.56 -6.78
C PRO A 41 -12.12 17.25 -7.53
N THR A 42 -12.88 17.35 -8.62
CA THR A 42 -13.27 16.21 -9.47
C THR A 42 -12.18 15.81 -10.47
N ALA A 43 -11.19 16.67 -10.68
CA ALA A 43 -10.13 16.48 -11.68
C ALA A 43 -8.90 15.73 -11.17
N VAL A 44 -8.84 15.40 -9.89
CA VAL A 44 -7.72 14.72 -9.25
C VAL A 44 -8.22 13.59 -8.37
N GLN A 45 -7.33 12.67 -8.03
CA GLN A 45 -7.66 11.59 -7.11
C GLN A 45 -7.79 12.11 -5.68
N SER A 46 -8.84 11.67 -5.01
CA SER A 46 -9.08 11.96 -3.61
C SER A 46 -9.20 10.66 -2.83
N GLN A 47 -8.54 10.60 -1.69
CA GLN A 47 -8.65 9.46 -0.81
C GLN A 47 -9.98 9.54 -0.04
N VAL A 48 -10.70 8.42 0.00
CA VAL A 48 -11.79 8.21 0.95
C VAL A 48 -11.41 7.06 1.87
N ILE A 49 -11.40 7.33 3.16
CA ILE A 49 -11.10 6.34 4.18
C ILE A 49 -12.42 5.70 4.61
N MET A 50 -12.51 4.40 4.47
CA MET A 50 -13.65 3.61 4.90
C MET A 50 -13.24 2.74 6.09
N ARG A 51 -13.86 2.96 7.25
CA ARG A 51 -13.60 2.20 8.48
C ARG A 51 -14.86 1.53 8.99
N TRP A 52 -14.77 0.23 9.16
CA TRP A 52 -15.82 -0.53 9.83
C TRP A 52 -15.40 -0.84 11.27
N TYR A 53 -16.35 -0.66 12.18
CA TYR A 53 -16.19 -0.95 13.60
C TYR A 53 -16.96 -2.21 13.97
N ALA A 54 -16.44 -3.00 14.90
CA ALA A 54 -17.11 -4.22 15.39
C ALA A 54 -18.50 -3.96 16.01
N SER A 55 -18.81 -2.72 16.37
CA SER A 55 -20.14 -2.26 16.76
C SER A 55 -21.16 -2.24 15.60
N GLY A 56 -20.73 -2.49 14.35
CA GLY A 56 -21.56 -2.49 13.15
C GLY A 56 -21.59 -1.15 12.40
N HIS A 57 -20.92 -0.11 12.90
CA HIS A 57 -20.90 1.19 12.25
C HIS A 57 -19.86 1.23 11.12
N LEU A 58 -20.21 1.89 10.02
CA LEU A 58 -19.31 2.23 8.92
C LEU A 58 -19.07 3.74 8.94
N LEU A 59 -17.80 4.14 9.04
CA LEU A 59 -17.38 5.53 8.94
C LEU A 59 -16.76 5.77 7.56
N LEU A 60 -17.20 6.83 6.90
CA LEU A 60 -16.59 7.39 5.70
C LEU A 60 -15.95 8.74 6.05
N ALA A 61 -14.69 8.90 5.71
CA ALA A 61 -13.99 10.16 5.92
C ALA A 61 -13.21 10.56 4.65
N GLY A 62 -13.20 11.84 4.32
CA GLY A 62 -12.32 12.38 3.30
C GLY A 62 -10.88 12.36 3.81
N GLY A 63 -9.96 11.89 2.98
CA GLY A 63 -8.53 11.88 3.25
C GLY A 63 -7.79 12.95 2.43
N GLU A 64 -6.56 12.62 2.05
CA GLU A 64 -5.71 13.51 1.27
C GLU A 64 -6.16 13.61 -0.20
N ILE A 65 -5.83 14.72 -0.82
CA ILE A 65 -5.98 14.92 -2.27
C ILE A 65 -4.62 14.61 -2.92
N SER A 66 -4.62 13.71 -3.90
CA SER A 66 -3.41 13.43 -4.65
C SER A 66 -3.12 14.53 -5.67
N PRO A 67 -1.89 15.06 -5.73
CA PRO A 67 -1.49 15.94 -6.83
C PRO A 67 -1.29 15.21 -8.15
N TYR A 68 -1.30 13.88 -8.13
CA TYR A 68 -1.10 13.03 -9.30
C TYR A 68 -2.44 12.57 -9.84
N ARG A 69 -2.54 12.49 -11.17
CA ARG A 69 -3.71 11.92 -11.85
C ARG A 69 -3.47 10.42 -12.07
N GLU A 70 -4.49 9.63 -11.81
CA GLU A 70 -4.47 8.17 -11.99
C GLU A 70 -3.40 7.45 -11.14
N PHE A 71 -3.29 6.14 -11.29
CA PHE A 71 -2.24 5.33 -10.65
C PHE A 71 -0.94 5.33 -11.46
N GLY A 72 -0.49 6.53 -11.87
CA GLY A 72 0.75 6.69 -12.60
C GLY A 72 1.99 6.67 -11.70
N LEU A 73 3.15 6.69 -12.32
CA LEU A 73 4.42 6.85 -11.64
C LEU A 73 4.54 8.27 -11.07
N ARG A 74 4.90 8.36 -9.80
CA ARG A 74 5.20 9.62 -9.15
C ARG A 74 6.64 10.03 -9.46
N SER A 75 6.83 11.28 -9.87
CA SER A 75 8.16 11.85 -10.19
C SER A 75 8.98 12.16 -8.93
N ILE A 76 9.01 11.22 -7.98
CA ILE A 76 9.82 11.30 -6.75
C ILE A 76 10.51 9.96 -6.52
N TYR A 77 11.75 10.03 -6.02
CA TYR A 77 12.58 8.86 -5.74
C TYR A 77 13.10 8.95 -4.30
N PRO A 78 12.22 8.71 -3.30
CA PRO A 78 12.58 8.89 -1.90
C PRO A 78 13.65 7.89 -1.44
N THR A 79 14.37 8.29 -0.40
CA THR A 79 15.23 7.37 0.37
C THR A 79 14.38 6.52 1.29
N ALA A 80 14.74 5.26 1.45
CA ALA A 80 14.13 4.33 2.37
C ALA A 80 15.11 3.82 3.43
N ALA A 81 14.57 3.40 4.56
CA ALA A 81 15.29 2.64 5.57
C ALA A 81 14.46 1.42 5.97
N VAL A 82 15.15 0.32 6.27
CA VAL A 82 14.50 -0.87 6.83
C VAL A 82 14.20 -0.64 8.29
N VAL A 83 12.96 -0.95 8.71
CA VAL A 83 12.50 -0.89 10.09
C VAL A 83 11.91 -2.24 10.46
N THR A 84 12.54 -2.91 11.40
CA THR A 84 12.14 -4.26 11.83
C THR A 84 11.22 -4.19 13.04
N TYR A 85 10.07 -4.84 12.94
CA TYR A 85 9.15 -5.13 14.04
C TYR A 85 8.08 -6.14 13.60
N ASP A 86 7.59 -6.92 14.55
CA ASP A 86 6.48 -7.83 14.30
C ASP A 86 5.14 -7.12 14.50
N ASN A 87 4.26 -7.32 13.55
CA ASN A 87 2.89 -6.87 13.62
C ASN A 87 1.96 -8.07 13.42
N PRO A 88 1.34 -8.59 14.48
CA PRO A 88 0.47 -9.76 14.39
C PRO A 88 -0.75 -9.55 13.50
N LEU A 89 -1.10 -8.29 13.21
CA LEU A 89 -2.20 -7.92 12.30
C LEU A 89 -1.69 -7.44 10.93
N SER A 90 -0.41 -7.67 10.62
CA SER A 90 0.24 -7.18 9.39
C SER A 90 -0.53 -7.49 8.10
N PRO A 91 -1.13 -8.66 7.90
CA PRO A 91 -1.88 -8.93 6.67
C PRO A 91 -3.12 -8.04 6.50
N HIS A 92 -3.68 -7.51 7.60
CA HIS A 92 -5.00 -6.89 7.57
C HIS A 92 -4.94 -5.36 7.72
N PRO A 93 -5.75 -4.61 6.96
CA PRO A 93 -5.82 -3.15 7.03
C PRO A 93 -6.59 -2.71 8.29
N THR A 94 -5.92 -2.66 9.43
CA THR A 94 -6.48 -2.22 10.71
C THR A 94 -5.91 -0.88 11.15
N SER A 95 -6.57 -0.20 12.09
CA SER A 95 -6.04 1.03 12.71
C SER A 95 -4.75 0.78 13.50
N ALA A 96 -4.55 -0.43 14.04
CA ALA A 96 -3.29 -0.83 14.67
C ALA A 96 -2.14 -0.84 13.65
N ARG A 97 -2.37 -1.33 12.45
CA ARG A 97 -1.39 -1.30 11.36
C ARG A 97 -1.03 0.14 10.96
N GLU A 98 -2.00 1.04 10.90
CA GLU A 98 -1.77 2.47 10.61
C GLU A 98 -0.87 3.12 11.68
N ALA A 99 -1.12 2.85 12.96
CA ALA A 99 -0.31 3.38 14.06
C ALA A 99 1.14 2.87 14.01
N LEU A 100 1.33 1.57 13.77
CA LEU A 100 2.65 0.98 13.63
C LEU A 100 3.41 1.51 12.41
N ALA A 101 2.74 1.72 11.28
CA ALA A 101 3.33 2.34 10.11
C ALA A 101 3.78 3.79 10.39
N ALA A 102 3.02 4.55 11.18
CA ALA A 102 3.43 5.89 11.61
C ALA A 102 4.71 5.85 12.47
N ILE A 103 4.81 4.91 13.40
CA ILE A 103 6.02 4.70 14.21
C ILE A 103 7.21 4.28 13.33
N ALA A 104 6.98 3.39 12.37
CA ALA A 104 8.02 2.97 11.44
C ALA A 104 8.56 4.16 10.61
N ARG A 105 7.68 5.04 10.12
CA ARG A 105 8.08 6.27 9.43
C ARG A 105 8.93 7.19 10.30
N LEU A 106 8.58 7.36 11.57
CA LEU A 106 9.38 8.15 12.51
C LEU A 106 10.78 7.55 12.69
N ARG A 107 10.89 6.22 12.80
CA ARG A 107 12.19 5.54 12.87
C ARG A 107 13.00 5.69 11.58
N ALA A 108 12.36 5.56 10.42
CA ALA A 108 13.01 5.79 9.15
C ALA A 108 13.49 7.24 9.02
N ALA A 109 12.68 8.22 9.43
CA ALA A 109 13.06 9.63 9.46
C ALA A 109 14.27 9.90 10.36
N SER A 110 14.36 9.25 11.52
CA SER A 110 15.54 9.34 12.40
C SER A 110 16.81 8.76 11.76
N ALA A 111 16.67 7.86 10.78
CA ALA A 111 17.76 7.34 9.96
C ALA A 111 17.99 8.15 8.66
N GLY A 112 17.37 9.34 8.52
CA GLY A 112 17.51 10.19 7.33
C GLY A 112 16.73 9.70 6.11
N ALA A 113 15.77 8.78 6.29
CA ALA A 113 14.95 8.23 5.22
C ALA A 113 13.52 8.76 5.26
N ARG A 114 12.86 8.81 4.09
CA ARG A 114 11.46 9.26 3.97
C ARG A 114 10.46 8.12 3.99
N ILE A 115 10.91 6.91 3.65
CA ILE A 115 10.07 5.71 3.54
C ILE A 115 10.58 4.65 4.51
N ALA A 116 9.69 4.00 5.22
CA ALA A 116 9.98 2.83 6.04
C ALA A 116 9.69 1.55 5.23
N ILE A 117 10.71 0.79 4.85
CA ILE A 117 10.52 -0.60 4.43
C ILE A 117 10.38 -1.41 5.71
N GLN A 118 9.20 -1.96 5.93
CA GLN A 118 8.89 -2.73 7.12
C GLN A 118 9.28 -4.19 6.91
N ALA A 119 10.02 -4.75 7.84
CA ALA A 119 10.38 -6.16 7.89
C ALA A 119 9.94 -6.78 9.22
N ASP A 120 9.69 -8.06 9.25
CA ASP A 120 9.44 -8.83 10.47
C ASP A 120 10.74 -9.24 11.19
N SER A 121 10.63 -9.91 12.33
CA SER A 121 11.78 -10.41 13.08
C SER A 121 12.55 -11.54 12.39
N ALA A 122 11.95 -12.20 11.41
CA ALA A 122 12.64 -13.16 10.54
C ALA A 122 13.46 -12.47 9.43
N GLY A 123 13.38 -11.15 9.32
CA GLY A 123 14.06 -10.38 8.28
C GLY A 123 13.34 -10.44 6.93
N LEU A 124 12.05 -10.72 6.92
CA LEU A 124 11.24 -10.74 5.71
C LEU A 124 10.51 -9.40 5.51
N VAL A 125 10.60 -8.86 4.31
CA VAL A 125 9.93 -7.61 3.93
C VAL A 125 8.43 -7.80 3.90
N VAL A 126 7.69 -6.91 4.54
CA VAL A 126 6.22 -6.96 4.66
C VAL A 126 5.56 -5.87 3.81
N SER A 127 6.05 -4.65 3.88
CA SER A 127 5.44 -3.49 3.20
C SER A 127 6.41 -2.32 3.10
N ALA A 128 6.05 -1.29 2.34
CA ALA A 128 6.69 0.01 2.38
C ALA A 128 5.64 1.06 2.76
N ASP A 129 5.87 1.79 3.86
CA ASP A 129 4.93 2.79 4.40
C ASP A 129 3.47 2.29 4.51
N ASN A 130 3.28 1.02 4.89
CA ASN A 130 1.96 0.38 4.95
C ASN A 130 1.31 0.09 3.57
N ALA A 131 2.05 0.24 2.49
CA ALA A 131 1.62 -0.03 1.13
C ALA A 131 2.25 -1.34 0.59
N PRO A 132 1.61 -2.00 -0.39
CA PRO A 132 2.20 -3.14 -1.08
C PRO A 132 3.53 -2.77 -1.73
N VAL A 133 4.57 -3.55 -1.45
CA VAL A 133 5.92 -3.36 -1.96
C VAL A 133 6.25 -4.42 -2.99
N PHE A 134 7.07 -4.04 -3.96
CA PHE A 134 7.52 -4.87 -5.06
C PHE A 134 9.03 -4.68 -5.24
N THR A 135 9.72 -5.75 -5.55
CA THR A 135 11.10 -5.73 -6.02
C THR A 135 11.15 -6.19 -7.46
N VAL A 136 12.08 -5.64 -8.21
CA VAL A 136 12.36 -6.06 -9.58
C VAL A 136 13.77 -6.59 -9.64
N ARG A 137 13.93 -7.73 -10.26
CA ARG A 137 15.25 -8.26 -10.60
C ARG A 137 15.19 -8.83 -12.01
N GLU A 138 16.02 -8.29 -12.90
CA GLU A 138 15.92 -8.58 -14.33
C GLU A 138 14.51 -8.28 -14.85
N TYR A 139 13.74 -9.29 -15.27
CA TYR A 139 12.37 -9.16 -15.78
C TYR A 139 11.32 -9.75 -14.83
N THR A 140 11.71 -10.08 -13.60
CA THR A 140 10.81 -10.65 -12.60
C THR A 140 10.44 -9.61 -11.55
N VAL A 141 9.15 -9.37 -11.42
CA VAL A 141 8.58 -8.55 -10.35
C VAL A 141 8.12 -9.46 -9.23
N THR A 142 8.63 -9.24 -8.03
CA THR A 142 8.29 -10.05 -6.86
C THR A 142 7.61 -9.18 -5.81
N THR A 143 6.57 -9.72 -5.16
CA THR A 143 5.90 -9.08 -4.02
C THR A 143 5.75 -10.08 -2.89
N PRO A 144 5.87 -9.66 -1.62
CA PRO A 144 5.66 -10.56 -0.49
C PRO A 144 4.25 -11.17 -0.48
N PRO A 145 4.06 -12.36 0.11
CA PRO A 145 2.74 -12.85 0.47
C PRO A 145 2.08 -11.83 1.41
N ALA A 146 0.92 -11.36 1.03
CA ALA A 146 0.17 -10.37 1.82
C ALA A 146 -1.32 -10.55 1.58
N ALA A 147 -2.15 -10.01 2.46
CA ALA A 147 -3.58 -9.91 2.22
C ALA A 147 -3.85 -9.11 0.94
N ASP A 148 -4.93 -9.47 0.27
CA ASP A 148 -5.33 -8.79 -0.96
C ASP A 148 -5.63 -7.32 -0.70
N SER A 149 -5.06 -6.46 -1.54
CA SER A 149 -5.44 -5.06 -1.65
C SER A 149 -5.72 -4.72 -3.11
N VAL A 150 -6.51 -3.69 -3.31
CA VAL A 150 -6.87 -3.24 -4.68
C VAL A 150 -5.60 -2.80 -5.42
N GLU A 151 -4.75 -2.03 -4.75
CA GLU A 151 -3.49 -1.51 -5.31
C GLU A 151 -2.55 -2.65 -5.71
N ARG A 152 -2.37 -3.65 -4.83
CA ARG A 152 -1.56 -4.83 -5.12
C ARG A 152 -2.07 -5.59 -6.34
N SER A 153 -3.38 -5.80 -6.41
CA SER A 153 -4.03 -6.48 -7.53
C SER A 153 -3.83 -5.73 -8.85
N LEU A 154 -3.92 -4.39 -8.85
CA LEU A 154 -3.69 -3.57 -10.03
C LEU A 154 -2.26 -3.71 -10.58
N VAL A 155 -1.25 -3.72 -9.70
CA VAL A 155 0.13 -3.95 -10.14
C VAL A 155 0.32 -5.35 -10.72
N ILE A 156 -0.20 -6.39 -10.04
CA ILE A 156 -0.11 -7.78 -10.52
C ILE A 156 -0.76 -7.92 -11.90
N GLU A 157 -1.95 -7.32 -12.10
CA GLU A 157 -2.64 -7.32 -13.38
C GLU A 157 -1.82 -6.58 -14.45
N ALA A 158 -1.24 -5.42 -14.13
CA ALA A 158 -0.44 -4.62 -15.05
C ALA A 158 0.85 -5.34 -15.47
N VAL A 159 1.58 -5.92 -14.52
CA VAL A 159 2.82 -6.70 -14.77
C VAL A 159 2.55 -7.87 -15.72
N ARG A 160 1.49 -8.64 -15.45
CA ARG A 160 1.09 -9.75 -16.31
C ARG A 160 0.68 -9.29 -17.70
N LYS A 161 -0.05 -8.19 -17.80
CA LYS A 161 -0.50 -7.60 -19.08
C LYS A 161 0.67 -7.08 -19.92
N ALA A 162 1.73 -6.62 -19.24
CA ALA A 162 2.98 -6.19 -19.89
C ALA A 162 3.87 -7.38 -20.33
N GLY A 163 3.48 -8.62 -20.04
CA GLY A 163 4.26 -9.82 -20.40
C GLY A 163 5.47 -10.05 -19.50
N LEU A 164 5.57 -9.37 -18.36
CA LEU A 164 6.63 -9.55 -17.39
C LEU A 164 6.32 -10.71 -16.44
N GLN A 165 7.36 -11.30 -15.86
CA GLN A 165 7.21 -12.36 -14.88
C GLN A 165 6.75 -11.76 -13.54
N MET A 166 5.74 -12.39 -12.92
CA MET A 166 5.20 -11.98 -11.63
C MET A 166 5.31 -13.13 -10.63
N ALA A 167 6.01 -12.91 -9.53
CA ALA A 167 6.17 -13.85 -8.44
C ALA A 167 5.53 -13.31 -7.14
N THR A 168 4.94 -14.20 -6.37
CA THR A 168 4.58 -13.96 -4.97
C THR A 168 5.45 -14.85 -4.13
N ALA A 169 6.42 -14.27 -3.43
CA ALA A 169 7.40 -14.99 -2.63
C ALA A 169 7.94 -14.09 -1.51
N ASP A 170 8.46 -14.69 -0.46
CA ASP A 170 9.16 -13.97 0.58
C ASP A 170 10.35 -13.20 0.00
N ILE A 171 10.54 -11.98 0.46
CA ILE A 171 11.65 -11.10 0.11
C ILE A 171 12.45 -10.89 1.39
N ALA A 172 13.64 -11.44 1.46
CA ALA A 172 14.52 -11.17 2.57
C ALA A 172 15.10 -9.74 2.50
N VAL A 173 15.32 -9.11 3.64
CA VAL A 173 15.98 -7.78 3.69
C VAL A 173 17.30 -7.79 2.92
N ALA A 174 18.06 -8.88 3.00
CA ALA A 174 19.33 -9.03 2.26
C ALA A 174 19.14 -9.05 0.72
N ASP A 175 17.97 -9.39 0.23
CA ASP A 175 17.69 -9.42 -1.21
C ASP A 175 17.42 -8.00 -1.77
N LEU A 176 17.13 -7.04 -0.90
CA LEU A 176 16.99 -5.63 -1.32
C LEU A 176 18.27 -5.11 -1.96
N ASP A 177 19.46 -5.55 -1.49
CA ASP A 177 20.73 -5.16 -2.08
C ASP A 177 20.95 -5.74 -3.50
N ARG A 178 20.20 -6.80 -3.85
CA ARG A 178 20.29 -7.47 -5.15
C ARG A 178 19.20 -7.04 -6.12
N ALA A 179 18.22 -6.29 -5.65
CA ALA A 179 17.14 -5.76 -6.49
C ALA A 179 17.68 -4.69 -7.45
N ASP A 180 17.16 -4.67 -8.66
CA ASP A 180 17.42 -3.60 -9.63
C ASP A 180 16.55 -2.39 -9.32
N GLU A 181 15.27 -2.64 -8.97
CA GLU A 181 14.31 -1.63 -8.55
C GLU A 181 13.53 -2.09 -7.31
N ILE A 182 13.10 -1.12 -6.52
CA ILE A 182 12.07 -1.32 -5.49
C ILE A 182 11.02 -0.23 -5.66
N PHE A 183 9.75 -0.61 -5.66
CA PHE A 183 8.66 0.33 -5.69
C PHE A 183 7.49 -0.12 -4.80
N PHE A 184 6.63 0.79 -4.47
CA PHE A 184 5.37 0.51 -3.78
C PHE A 184 4.23 1.30 -4.43
N ILE A 185 3.00 0.91 -4.13
CA ILE A 185 1.81 1.56 -4.66
C ILE A 185 0.85 1.91 -3.53
N ASP A 186 0.40 3.14 -3.52
CA ASP A 186 -0.68 3.62 -2.65
C ASP A 186 -1.73 4.39 -3.48
N TYR A 187 -2.71 5.00 -2.81
CA TYR A 187 -3.75 5.78 -3.48
C TYR A 187 -3.21 6.95 -4.32
N ARG A 188 -1.97 7.37 -4.12
CA ARG A 188 -1.30 8.44 -4.88
C ARG A 188 -0.61 7.93 -6.14
N GLY A 189 -0.52 6.63 -6.33
CA GLY A 189 0.15 5.99 -7.46
C GLY A 189 1.40 5.20 -7.07
N ILE A 190 2.22 4.91 -8.06
CA ILE A 190 3.45 4.13 -7.92
C ILE A 190 4.59 5.06 -7.49
N THR A 191 5.32 4.65 -6.46
CA THR A 191 6.52 5.36 -5.99
C THR A 191 7.71 4.42 -6.07
N SER A 192 8.68 4.76 -6.91
CA SER A 192 9.95 4.08 -6.99
C SER A 192 10.89 4.59 -5.89
N ILE A 193 11.56 3.68 -5.18
CA ILE A 193 12.53 4.01 -4.13
C ILE A 193 13.87 4.29 -4.78
N GLY A 194 14.42 5.48 -4.54
CA GLY A 194 15.71 5.88 -5.10
C GLY A 194 16.90 5.23 -4.41
N ARG A 195 16.81 4.99 -3.10
CA ARG A 195 17.88 4.43 -2.29
C ARG A 195 17.34 3.76 -1.03
N CYS A 196 17.96 2.67 -0.61
CA CYS A 196 17.79 2.10 0.73
C CYS A 196 19.17 1.84 1.35
N GLY A 197 19.44 2.47 2.48
CA GLY A 197 20.80 2.46 3.05
C GLY A 197 21.82 3.01 2.07
N SER A 198 22.86 2.23 1.77
CA SER A 198 23.91 2.58 0.78
C SER A 198 23.52 2.21 -0.66
N ARG A 199 22.54 1.34 -0.87
CA ARG A 199 22.14 0.85 -2.20
C ARG A 199 21.26 1.87 -2.92
N ALA A 200 21.66 2.30 -4.11
CA ALA A 200 20.84 3.07 -5.05
C ALA A 200 20.19 2.11 -6.07
N TYR A 201 18.96 2.40 -6.47
CA TYR A 201 18.19 1.57 -7.41
C TYR A 201 18.03 2.26 -8.76
N MET A 202 17.84 1.44 -9.79
CA MET A 202 17.43 1.88 -11.11
C MET A 202 15.92 2.10 -11.16
N HIS A 203 15.42 2.68 -12.24
CA HIS A 203 13.99 3.00 -12.45
C HIS A 203 13.58 2.62 -13.87
N ILE A 204 13.88 1.37 -14.27
CA ILE A 204 13.74 0.92 -15.67
C ILE A 204 12.29 0.51 -15.96
N LEU A 205 11.65 -0.21 -15.02
CA LEU A 205 10.29 -0.71 -15.22
C LEU A 205 9.22 0.27 -14.72
N THR A 206 9.60 1.21 -13.89
CA THR A 206 8.71 2.25 -13.37
C THR A 206 8.75 3.55 -14.18
N CYS A 207 9.61 3.62 -15.17
CA CYS A 207 9.63 4.70 -16.19
C CYS A 207 8.89 4.30 -17.50
#